data_6e69d2d3d1761a4f4eee5ba8f9a52ef8
#
_entry.id   6e69d2d3d1761a4f4eee5ba8f9a52ef8
#
_cell.length_a   1.000
_cell.length_b   1.000
_cell.length_c   1.000
_cell.angle_alpha   90.00
_cell.angle_beta   90.00
_cell.angle_gamma   90.00
#
_symmetry.space_group_name_H-M   'P 1'
#
loop_
_entity.id
_entity.type
_entity.pdbx_description
1 polymer ?
#
loop_
_entity_poly.entity_id
_entity_poly.type
_entity_poly.pdbx_seq_one_letter_code
_entity_poly.pdbx_strand_id
1 'polypeptide(L)'
;MSLHDANEWYEFNKETIEALIEDGSDMDLPHTIEHHLACSNFDALEKAAVDAFKAGFDVTDAEELILDDGDTVFCFDAIVEKKLDVDVFNADSDKLIVIADKHKVYYDGWGTYFIGEG
;
A
#
# COMPACT_ATOMS: atom_id res chain seq x y z
N MET A 1 2.30 -16.44 -12.94
CA MET A 1 2.73 -15.11 -13.38
C MET A 1 2.21 -14.05 -12.42
N SER A 2 3.08 -13.21 -11.93
CA SER A 2 2.68 -12.16 -11.00
C SER A 2 1.95 -11.02 -11.73
N LEU A 3 0.93 -10.46 -11.07
CA LEU A 3 0.26 -9.25 -11.55
C LEU A 3 1.10 -7.98 -11.32
N HIS A 4 2.18 -8.12 -10.55
CA HIS A 4 2.98 -6.97 -10.10
C HIS A 4 4.44 -7.21 -10.39
N ASP A 5 5.15 -6.14 -10.73
CA ASP A 5 6.60 -6.15 -10.84
C ASP A 5 7.17 -5.50 -9.58
N ALA A 6 7.78 -6.31 -8.71
CA ALA A 6 8.32 -5.82 -7.45
C ALA A 6 9.39 -4.74 -7.67
N ASN A 7 10.18 -4.83 -8.74
CA ASN A 7 11.22 -3.83 -9.04
C ASN A 7 10.64 -2.45 -9.31
N GLU A 8 9.47 -2.37 -9.95
CA GLU A 8 8.80 -1.09 -10.17
C GLU A 8 8.39 -0.46 -8.84
N TRP A 9 7.93 -1.27 -7.89
CA TRP A 9 7.55 -0.76 -6.58
C TRP A 9 8.76 -0.38 -5.74
N TYR A 10 9.89 -1.09 -5.88
CA TYR A 10 11.14 -0.69 -5.21
C TYR A 10 11.59 0.68 -5.69
N GLU A 11 11.53 0.93 -6.98
CA GLU A 11 11.88 2.22 -7.53
C GLU A 11 10.91 3.32 -7.09
N PHE A 12 9.61 3.03 -7.11
CA PHE A 12 8.57 3.92 -6.60
C PHE A 12 8.83 4.28 -5.13
N ASN A 13 9.14 3.29 -4.30
CA ASN A 13 9.40 3.51 -2.87
C ASN A 13 10.61 4.43 -2.68
N LYS A 14 11.69 4.15 -3.38
CA LYS A 14 12.91 4.94 -3.30
C LYS A 14 12.67 6.39 -3.71
N GLU A 15 12.06 6.59 -4.86
CA GLU A 15 11.80 7.94 -5.38
C GLU A 15 10.85 8.73 -4.49
N THR A 16 9.81 8.07 -3.98
CA THR A 16 8.83 8.72 -3.11
C THR A 16 9.45 9.10 -1.77
N ILE A 17 10.25 8.21 -1.17
CA ILE A 17 10.94 8.51 0.08
C ILE A 17 11.93 9.65 -0.11
N GLU A 18 12.71 9.63 -1.19
CA GLU A 18 13.66 10.71 -1.49
C GLU A 18 12.95 12.05 -1.65
N ALA A 19 11.80 12.06 -2.33
CA ALA A 19 11.01 13.28 -2.50
C ALA A 19 10.48 13.81 -1.17
N LEU A 20 10.00 12.92 -0.29
CA LEU A 20 9.53 13.32 1.03
C LEU A 20 10.64 13.93 1.88
N ILE A 21 11.82 13.33 1.86
CA ILE A 21 12.98 13.83 2.60
C ILE A 21 13.43 15.18 2.02
N GLU A 22 13.48 15.28 0.71
CA GLU A 22 13.87 16.52 0.04
C GLU A 22 12.89 17.66 0.35
N ASP A 23 11.61 17.36 0.48
CA ASP A 23 10.57 18.31 0.84
C ASP A 23 10.59 18.66 2.34
N GLY A 24 11.43 18.01 3.13
CA GLY A 24 11.64 18.32 4.54
C GLY A 24 10.99 17.38 5.53
N SER A 25 10.42 16.24 5.08
CA SER A 25 9.92 15.22 6.01
C SER A 25 11.07 14.65 6.83
N ASP A 26 10.82 14.43 8.12
CA ASP A 26 11.82 13.89 9.02
C ASP A 26 11.85 12.37 8.93
N MET A 27 12.92 11.82 8.33
CA MET A 27 13.06 10.38 8.12
C MET A 27 13.17 9.58 9.43
N ASP A 28 13.51 10.24 10.53
CA ASP A 28 13.63 9.58 11.84
C ASP A 28 12.31 9.46 12.59
N LEU A 29 11.27 10.13 12.10
CA LEU A 29 9.94 10.06 12.70
C LEU A 29 9.07 9.04 12.01
N PRO A 30 8.25 8.27 12.78
CA PRO A 30 7.32 7.34 12.15
C PRO A 30 6.27 8.08 11.33
N HIS A 31 5.99 7.54 10.15
CA HIS A 31 4.94 8.03 9.26
C HIS A 31 3.82 6.98 9.20
N THR A 32 2.59 7.45 9.13
CA THR A 32 1.45 6.57 8.88
C THR A 32 1.41 6.28 7.39
N ILE A 33 1.62 5.03 7.02
CA ILE A 33 1.70 4.59 5.63
C ILE A 33 0.41 3.87 5.28
N GLU A 34 -0.27 4.35 4.25
CA GLU A 34 -1.51 3.75 3.77
C GLU A 34 -1.24 3.08 2.42
N HIS A 35 -1.17 1.75 2.43
CA HIS A 35 -1.01 0.96 1.20
C HIS A 35 -2.40 0.71 0.61
N HIS A 36 -2.55 0.90 -0.69
CA HIS A 36 -3.84 0.82 -1.36
C HIS A 36 -3.96 -0.50 -2.13
N LEU A 37 -5.05 -1.22 -1.90
CA LEU A 37 -5.36 -2.46 -2.61
C LEU A 37 -6.78 -2.38 -3.14
N ALA A 38 -6.98 -2.88 -4.36
CA ALA A 38 -8.27 -2.79 -5.04
C ALA A 38 -8.51 -3.98 -5.94
N CYS A 39 -9.77 -4.39 -6.08
CA CYS A 39 -10.16 -5.35 -7.10
C CYS A 39 -11.68 -5.30 -7.33
N SER A 40 -12.13 -5.96 -8.40
CA SER A 40 -13.55 -5.99 -8.75
C SER A 40 -14.33 -7.10 -8.03
N ASN A 41 -13.65 -7.97 -7.28
CA ASN A 41 -14.26 -9.07 -6.56
C ASN A 41 -14.19 -8.83 -5.06
N PHE A 42 -15.35 -8.61 -4.44
CA PHE A 42 -15.43 -8.29 -3.01
C PHE A 42 -14.87 -9.42 -2.13
N ASP A 43 -15.20 -10.68 -2.46
CA ASP A 43 -14.73 -11.82 -1.66
C ASP A 43 -13.20 -11.94 -1.70
N ALA A 44 -12.60 -11.73 -2.87
CA ALA A 44 -11.15 -11.75 -3.03
C ALA A 44 -10.51 -10.63 -2.22
N LEU A 45 -11.11 -9.45 -2.25
CA LEU A 45 -10.60 -8.30 -1.50
C LEU A 45 -10.66 -8.55 0.01
N GLU A 46 -11.76 -9.12 0.51
CA GLU A 46 -11.89 -9.45 1.93
C GLU A 46 -10.82 -10.45 2.38
N LYS A 47 -10.54 -11.46 1.57
CA LYS A 47 -9.50 -12.45 1.87
C LYS A 47 -8.12 -11.80 1.93
N ALA A 48 -7.85 -10.89 1.00
CA ALA A 48 -6.61 -10.12 1.01
C ALA A 48 -6.50 -9.25 2.25
N ALA A 49 -7.59 -8.61 2.67
CA ALA A 49 -7.62 -7.79 3.89
C ALA A 49 -7.31 -8.63 5.13
N VAL A 50 -7.87 -9.83 5.24
CA VAL A 50 -7.59 -10.74 6.36
C VAL A 50 -6.11 -11.12 6.37
N ASP A 51 -5.54 -11.46 5.24
CA ASP A 51 -4.12 -11.81 5.16
C ASP A 51 -3.22 -10.62 5.50
N ALA A 52 -3.58 -9.42 5.07
CA ALA A 52 -2.84 -8.21 5.42
C ALA A 52 -2.89 -7.95 6.94
N PHE A 53 -4.04 -8.13 7.54
CA PHE A 53 -4.18 -8.01 9.00
C PHE A 53 -3.28 -9.01 9.73
N LYS A 54 -3.27 -10.25 9.27
CA LYS A 54 -2.42 -11.30 9.86
C LYS A 54 -0.93 -11.01 9.65
N ALA A 55 -0.58 -10.27 8.62
CA ALA A 55 0.80 -9.89 8.33
C ALA A 55 1.28 -8.69 9.16
N GLY A 56 0.40 -8.08 9.96
CA GLY A 56 0.76 -7.00 10.87
C GLY A 56 0.29 -5.62 10.45
N PHE A 57 -0.54 -5.52 9.42
CA PHE A 57 -1.11 -4.25 8.98
C PHE A 57 -2.48 -4.04 9.63
N ASP A 58 -2.80 -2.78 9.94
CA ASP A 58 -4.17 -2.41 10.24
C ASP A 58 -4.91 -2.27 8.90
N VAL A 59 -6.13 -2.76 8.82
CA VAL A 59 -6.88 -2.70 7.57
C VAL A 59 -8.16 -1.90 7.76
N THR A 60 -8.51 -1.11 6.75
CA THR A 60 -9.77 -0.37 6.73
C THR A 60 -10.88 -1.27 6.22
N ASP A 61 -12.13 -0.86 6.43
CA ASP A 61 -13.27 -1.53 5.84
C ASP A 61 -13.23 -1.38 4.32
N ALA A 62 -13.68 -2.41 3.61
CA ALA A 62 -13.75 -2.35 2.16
C ALA A 62 -14.76 -1.30 1.71
N GLU A 63 -14.36 -0.47 0.75
CA GLU A 63 -15.22 0.55 0.17
C GLU A 63 -15.53 0.19 -1.27
N GLU A 64 -16.73 0.54 -1.71
CA GLU A 64 -17.16 0.37 -3.08
C GLU A 64 -16.97 1.69 -3.84
N LEU A 65 -16.30 1.61 -4.98
CA LEU A 65 -16.10 2.74 -5.87
C LEU A 65 -16.71 2.44 -7.23
N ILE A 66 -17.44 3.40 -7.79
CA ILE A 66 -18.00 3.28 -9.12
C ILE A 66 -17.12 4.11 -10.06
N LEU A 67 -16.57 3.43 -11.08
CA LEU A 67 -15.69 4.06 -12.05
C LEU A 67 -16.51 4.84 -13.08
N ASP A 68 -15.84 5.70 -13.85
CA ASP A 68 -16.48 6.53 -14.87
C ASP A 68 -17.21 5.72 -15.94
N ASP A 69 -16.75 4.51 -16.22
CA ASP A 69 -17.38 3.59 -17.18
C ASP A 69 -18.55 2.78 -16.58
N GLY A 70 -18.88 3.00 -15.32
CA GLY A 70 -19.94 2.31 -14.62
C GLY A 70 -19.54 1.03 -13.93
N ASP A 71 -18.29 0.58 -14.08
CA ASP A 71 -17.79 -0.60 -13.38
C ASP A 71 -17.58 -0.31 -11.90
N THR A 72 -17.75 -1.35 -11.08
CA THR A 72 -17.56 -1.25 -9.65
C THR A 72 -16.25 -1.91 -9.25
N VAL A 73 -15.46 -1.23 -8.41
CA VAL A 73 -14.29 -1.81 -7.76
C VAL A 73 -14.44 -1.66 -6.25
N PHE A 74 -13.80 -2.57 -5.54
CA PHE A 74 -13.73 -2.52 -4.08
C PHE A 74 -12.29 -2.27 -3.68
N CYS A 75 -12.09 -1.50 -2.62
CA CYS A 75 -10.74 -1.18 -2.15
C CYS A 75 -10.68 -1.13 -0.63
N PHE A 76 -9.50 -1.36 -0.11
CA PHE A 76 -9.18 -1.12 1.30
C PHE A 76 -7.75 -0.62 1.41
N ASP A 77 -7.43 -0.02 2.55
CA ASP A 77 -6.07 0.38 2.87
C ASP A 77 -5.48 -0.53 3.94
N ALA A 78 -4.23 -0.93 3.72
CA ALA A 78 -3.43 -1.61 4.74
C ALA A 78 -2.52 -0.55 5.34
N ILE A 79 -2.68 -0.29 6.64
CA ILE A 79 -2.05 0.83 7.31
C ILE A 79 -0.98 0.34 8.26
N VAL A 80 0.19 0.96 8.21
CA VAL A 80 1.30 0.66 9.10
C VAL A 80 2.05 1.94 9.40
N GLU A 81 2.67 1.99 10.58
CA GLU A 81 3.48 3.13 10.97
C GLU A 81 4.95 2.75 10.90
N LYS A 82 5.72 3.45 10.07
CA LYS A 82 7.13 3.16 9.80
C LYS A 82 7.91 4.44 9.58
N LYS A 83 9.20 4.39 9.92
CA LYS A 83 10.14 5.44 9.52
C LYS A 83 10.41 5.35 8.04
N LEU A 84 10.87 6.43 7.42
CA LEU A 84 11.18 6.48 5.99
C LEU A 84 12.48 5.70 5.71
N ASP A 85 12.34 4.40 5.50
CA ASP A 85 13.44 3.48 5.23
C ASP A 85 13.08 2.63 4.02
N VAL A 86 13.86 2.76 2.95
CA VAL A 86 13.60 2.07 1.67
C VAL A 86 13.51 0.55 1.85
N ASP A 87 14.43 -0.03 2.63
CA ASP A 87 14.44 -1.48 2.84
C ASP A 87 13.18 -1.96 3.55
N VAL A 88 12.72 -1.21 4.54
CA VAL A 88 11.47 -1.53 5.27
C VAL A 88 10.27 -1.45 4.34
N PHE A 89 10.21 -0.39 3.53
CA PHE A 89 9.09 -0.20 2.59
C PHE A 89 9.09 -1.28 1.51
N ASN A 90 10.27 -1.67 1.02
CA ASN A 90 10.39 -2.76 0.05
C ASN A 90 9.89 -4.08 0.66
N ALA A 91 10.23 -4.36 1.91
CA ALA A 91 9.76 -5.57 2.59
C ALA A 91 8.23 -5.56 2.75
N ASP A 92 7.65 -4.42 3.12
CA ASP A 92 6.20 -4.29 3.26
C ASP A 92 5.50 -4.41 1.90
N SER A 93 6.06 -3.81 0.85
CA SER A 93 5.54 -3.95 -0.51
C SER A 93 5.55 -5.41 -0.95
N ASP A 94 6.64 -6.14 -0.68
CA ASP A 94 6.74 -7.56 -1.02
C ASP A 94 5.65 -8.38 -0.34
N LYS A 95 5.40 -8.14 0.94
CA LYS A 95 4.35 -8.84 1.67
C LYS A 95 2.98 -8.60 1.04
N LEU A 96 2.68 -7.35 0.73
CA LEU A 96 1.39 -6.99 0.16
C LEU A 96 1.24 -7.47 -1.28
N ILE A 97 2.31 -7.45 -2.07
CA ILE A 97 2.30 -7.98 -3.43
C ILE A 97 2.03 -9.49 -3.43
N VAL A 98 2.65 -10.24 -2.52
CA VAL A 98 2.40 -11.68 -2.39
C VAL A 98 0.92 -11.93 -2.06
N ILE A 99 0.36 -11.17 -1.13
CA ILE A 99 -1.05 -11.28 -0.76
C ILE A 99 -1.95 -10.91 -1.94
N ALA A 100 -1.63 -9.81 -2.62
CA ALA A 100 -2.39 -9.34 -3.76
C ALA A 100 -2.38 -10.37 -4.92
N ASP A 101 -1.22 -10.91 -5.25
CA ASP A 101 -1.09 -11.92 -6.30
C ASP A 101 -1.86 -13.20 -5.95
N LYS A 102 -1.81 -13.62 -4.68
CA LYS A 102 -2.52 -14.81 -4.22
C LYS A 102 -4.03 -14.71 -4.43
N HIS A 103 -4.60 -13.55 -4.22
CA HIS A 103 -6.04 -13.32 -4.31
C HIS A 103 -6.45 -12.58 -5.59
N LYS A 104 -5.52 -12.29 -6.48
CA LYS A 104 -5.75 -11.54 -7.73
C LYS A 104 -6.31 -10.13 -7.45
N VAL A 105 -5.77 -9.51 -6.44
CA VAL A 105 -6.06 -8.13 -6.06
C VAL A 105 -4.92 -7.25 -6.57
N TYR A 106 -5.20 -6.01 -6.90
CA TYR A 106 -4.17 -5.07 -7.33
C TYR A 106 -3.61 -4.30 -6.14
N TYR A 107 -2.29 -4.29 -6.03
CA TYR A 107 -1.58 -3.39 -5.13
C TYR A 107 -1.30 -2.10 -5.90
N ASP A 108 -1.82 -0.99 -5.40
CA ASP A 108 -1.81 0.31 -6.10
C ASP A 108 -0.90 1.33 -5.43
N GLY A 109 0.11 0.86 -4.71
CA GLY A 109 1.08 1.74 -4.07
C GLY A 109 0.66 2.20 -2.68
N TRP A 110 1.29 3.28 -2.22
CA TRP A 110 1.04 3.80 -0.89
C TRP A 110 1.14 5.32 -0.88
N GLY A 111 0.56 5.90 0.16
CA GLY A 111 0.68 7.32 0.44
C GLY A 111 0.93 7.55 1.92
N THR A 112 1.36 8.75 2.26
CA THR A 112 1.55 9.15 3.64
C THR A 112 1.36 10.66 3.75
N TYR A 113 1.31 11.14 4.97
CA TYR A 113 1.27 12.57 5.26
C TYR A 113 2.69 13.08 5.50
N PHE A 114 2.91 14.32 5.11
CA PHE A 114 4.17 14.98 5.38
C PHE A 114 4.35 15.15 6.90
N ILE A 115 5.50 14.73 7.40
CA ILE A 115 5.86 14.91 8.80
C ILE A 115 7.22 15.59 8.85
N GLY A 116 7.20 16.88 9.13
CA GLY A 116 8.40 17.69 9.24
C GLY A 116 8.31 18.57 10.45
N GLU A 117 9.27 19.48 10.58
CA GLU A 117 9.22 20.47 11.64
C GLU A 117 8.12 21.48 11.32
N GLY A 118 7.18 21.56 12.23
CA GLY A 118 6.07 22.48 12.11
C GLY A 118 6.45 23.91 12.38
#